data_70400a4024945d99b794a57ba7ac592c
#
_entry.id   70400a4024945d99b794a57ba7ac592c
#
_cell.length_a   1.000
_cell.length_b   1.000
_cell.length_c   1.000
_cell.angle_alpha   90.00
_cell.angle_beta   90.00
_cell.angle_gamma   90.00
#
_symmetry.space_group_name_H-M   'P 1'
#
loop_
_entity.id
_entity.type
_entity.pdbx_description
1 polymer ?
#
loop_
_entity_poly.entity_id
_entity_poly.type
_entity_poly.pdbx_seq_one_letter_code
_entity_poly.pdbx_strand_id
1 'polypeptide(L)'
;FTIANLGDTNKGAVPGETFIHELVHQWWGLGNMFDLAAPASPWSAEGLTVYTTYRIVKELYGEDYAQTHYVDQWKREVEDYYLDFYVRNPEFLAKLPQEEQLAISNSLSFIRQYHEMPLKILKAEKLVGGEEAMDQVLCGLFTRELDPMYPYLTYQEFLDACGLTE
;
A
#
# COMPACT_ATOMS: atom_id res chain seq x y z
N PHE A 1 -12.45 7.06 11.27
CA PHE A 1 -12.75 5.87 12.10
C PHE A 1 -14.24 5.57 11.97
N THR A 2 -14.61 4.70 11.08
CA THR A 2 -15.99 4.22 11.03
C THR A 2 -16.05 2.93 11.83
N ILE A 3 -16.72 2.98 12.99
CA ILE A 3 -17.08 1.84 13.85
C ILE A 3 -17.85 0.75 13.05
N ALA A 4 -18.30 1.06 11.83
CA ALA A 4 -19.09 0.16 10.99
C ALA A 4 -18.37 -1.13 10.58
N ASN A 5 -17.04 -1.20 10.64
CA ASN A 5 -16.26 -2.38 10.21
C ASN A 5 -15.74 -3.24 11.36
N LEU A 6 -16.20 -3.00 12.60
CA LEU A 6 -15.93 -3.90 13.73
C LEU A 6 -16.56 -5.29 13.56
N GLY A 7 -17.39 -5.51 12.53
CA GLY A 7 -17.94 -6.83 12.21
C GLY A 7 -16.89 -7.90 11.93
N ASP A 8 -15.71 -7.51 11.43
CA ASP A 8 -14.59 -8.42 11.19
C ASP A 8 -13.85 -8.84 12.47
N THR A 9 -14.11 -8.17 13.60
CA THR A 9 -13.52 -8.54 14.90
C THR A 9 -14.12 -9.81 15.50
N ASN A 10 -15.15 -10.38 14.90
CA ASN A 10 -15.85 -11.58 15.38
C ASN A 10 -15.16 -12.91 15.06
N LYS A 11 -13.95 -12.91 14.54
CA LYS A 11 -13.16 -14.13 14.29
C LYS A 11 -12.40 -14.59 15.59
N GLY A 12 -13.10 -14.68 16.69
CA GLY A 12 -12.51 -15.10 17.97
C GLY A 12 -11.72 -13.99 18.68
N ALA A 13 -10.55 -14.34 19.27
CA ALA A 13 -9.69 -13.40 20.01
C ALA A 13 -8.74 -12.58 19.08
N VAL A 14 -8.84 -12.77 17.78
CA VAL A 14 -7.94 -12.12 16.80
C VAL A 14 -8.62 -10.90 16.20
N PRO A 15 -7.98 -9.73 16.18
CA PRO A 15 -8.53 -8.52 15.57
C PRO A 15 -8.86 -8.71 14.09
N GLY A 16 -9.92 -8.07 13.62
CA GLY A 16 -10.24 -8.03 12.18
C GLY A 16 -9.21 -7.25 11.37
N GLU A 17 -9.05 -7.61 10.11
CA GLU A 17 -8.06 -7.03 9.20
C GLU A 17 -8.24 -5.53 9.01
N THR A 18 -9.48 -5.06 8.88
CA THR A 18 -9.78 -3.62 8.77
C THR A 18 -9.34 -2.86 10.02
N PHE A 19 -9.55 -3.44 11.21
CA PHE A 19 -9.09 -2.80 12.45
C PHE A 19 -7.56 -2.72 12.52
N ILE A 20 -6.85 -3.76 12.10
CA ILE A 20 -5.40 -3.79 12.04
C ILE A 20 -4.93 -2.71 11.05
N HIS A 21 -5.52 -2.63 9.87
CA HIS A 21 -5.20 -1.62 8.85
C HIS A 21 -5.32 -0.19 9.40
N GLU A 22 -6.44 0.14 10.03
CA GLU A 22 -6.65 1.46 10.63
C GLU A 22 -5.68 1.78 11.76
N LEU A 23 -5.26 0.78 12.56
CA LEU A 23 -4.22 0.97 13.57
C LEU A 23 -2.85 1.24 12.93
N VAL A 24 -2.52 0.55 11.83
CA VAL A 24 -1.25 0.72 11.12
C VAL A 24 -1.10 2.12 10.57
N HIS A 25 -2.19 2.82 10.25
CA HIS A 25 -2.15 4.23 9.85
C HIS A 25 -1.53 5.15 10.92
N GLN A 26 -1.42 4.73 12.18
CA GLN A 26 -0.68 5.49 13.20
C GLN A 26 0.82 5.62 12.86
N TRP A 27 1.37 4.69 12.09
CA TRP A 27 2.75 4.75 11.56
C TRP A 27 2.79 5.34 10.16
N TRP A 28 1.92 4.88 9.25
CA TRP A 28 1.93 5.27 7.83
C TRP A 28 0.68 6.09 7.49
N GLY A 29 0.90 7.29 6.96
CA GLY A 29 -0.17 8.24 6.64
C GLY A 29 -0.45 9.26 7.74
N LEU A 30 -0.47 8.86 9.03
CA LEU A 30 -0.60 9.78 10.16
C LEU A 30 0.75 10.03 10.85
N GLY A 31 1.52 8.97 11.15
CA GLY A 31 2.82 9.07 11.79
C GLY A 31 3.92 9.57 10.86
N ASN A 32 3.83 9.28 9.57
CA ASN A 32 4.64 9.87 8.52
C ASN A 32 3.74 10.56 7.50
N MET A 33 4.01 11.82 7.25
CA MET A 33 3.22 12.61 6.29
C MET A 33 3.45 12.13 4.85
N PHE A 34 2.44 12.24 4.03
CA PHE A 34 2.49 11.95 2.60
C PHE A 34 1.97 13.14 1.79
N ASP A 35 2.55 13.34 0.61
CA ASP A 35 2.15 14.40 -0.29
C ASP A 35 1.06 13.91 -1.26
N LEU A 36 -0.17 14.35 -1.07
CA LEU A 36 -1.30 14.02 -1.93
C LEU A 36 -1.12 14.46 -3.38
N ALA A 37 -0.29 15.46 -3.63
CA ALA A 37 -0.04 15.98 -4.97
C ALA A 37 1.04 15.20 -5.72
N ALA A 38 1.87 14.41 -5.02
CA ALA A 38 2.92 13.64 -5.66
C ALA A 38 2.35 12.45 -6.44
N PRO A 39 2.89 12.12 -7.62
CA PRO A 39 2.41 10.99 -8.45
C PRO A 39 2.44 9.63 -7.74
N ALA A 40 3.36 9.45 -6.80
CA ALA A 40 3.51 8.23 -5.99
C ALA A 40 2.97 8.38 -4.56
N SER A 41 2.25 9.47 -4.27
CA SER A 41 1.75 9.82 -2.93
C SER A 41 1.07 8.68 -2.18
N PRO A 42 0.18 7.90 -2.80
CA PRO A 42 -0.55 6.84 -2.09
C PRO A 42 0.32 5.68 -1.60
N TRP A 43 1.55 5.56 -2.06
CA TRP A 43 2.43 4.44 -1.70
C TRP A 43 2.72 4.40 -0.20
N SER A 44 2.99 5.55 0.43
CA SER A 44 3.37 5.61 1.85
C SER A 44 2.18 5.60 2.79
N ALA A 45 1.02 6.12 2.37
CA ALA A 45 -0.20 6.06 3.18
C ALA A 45 -0.81 4.65 3.12
N GLU A 46 -1.32 4.26 1.94
CA GLU A 46 -2.05 3.01 1.80
C GLU A 46 -1.13 1.81 1.50
N GLY A 47 -0.16 1.99 0.62
CA GLY A 47 0.73 0.89 0.22
C GLY A 47 1.53 0.32 1.39
N LEU A 48 2.16 1.16 2.22
CA LEU A 48 2.86 0.72 3.42
C LEU A 48 1.88 0.19 4.49
N THR A 49 0.72 0.80 4.62
CA THR A 49 -0.30 0.33 5.57
C THR A 49 -0.81 -1.05 5.19
N VAL A 50 -1.14 -1.31 3.93
CA VAL A 50 -1.58 -2.63 3.45
C VAL A 50 -0.46 -3.67 3.59
N TYR A 51 0.78 -3.32 3.22
CA TYR A 51 1.92 -4.22 3.39
C TYR A 51 2.16 -4.57 4.87
N THR A 52 2.12 -3.59 5.77
CA THR A 52 2.30 -3.83 7.21
C THR A 52 1.14 -4.62 7.79
N THR A 53 -0.09 -4.36 7.36
CA THR A 53 -1.26 -5.16 7.72
C THR A 53 -1.09 -6.62 7.30
N TYR A 54 -0.63 -6.86 6.07
CA TYR A 54 -0.30 -8.21 5.60
C TYR A 54 0.72 -8.91 6.52
N ARG A 55 1.79 -8.22 6.93
CA ARG A 55 2.80 -8.77 7.84
C ARG A 55 2.20 -9.17 9.19
N ILE A 56 1.36 -8.32 9.78
CA ILE A 56 0.66 -8.60 11.04
C ILE A 56 -0.33 -9.75 10.88
N VAL A 57 -1.10 -9.76 9.79
CA VAL A 57 -2.06 -10.84 9.50
C VAL A 57 -1.34 -12.18 9.27
N LYS A 58 -0.18 -12.18 8.64
CA LYS A 58 0.66 -13.35 8.47
C LYS A 58 1.06 -13.96 9.83
N GLU A 59 1.45 -13.14 10.80
CA GLU A 59 1.78 -13.58 12.15
C GLU A 59 0.54 -14.11 12.91
N LEU A 60 -0.61 -13.48 12.76
CA LEU A 60 -1.82 -13.81 13.50
C LEU A 60 -2.61 -14.98 12.91
N TYR A 61 -2.65 -15.09 11.59
CA TYR A 61 -3.51 -16.05 10.86
C TYR A 61 -2.73 -17.12 10.09
N GLY A 62 -1.42 -16.95 9.99
CA GLY A 62 -0.52 -17.86 9.26
C GLY A 62 -0.24 -17.45 7.83
N GLU A 63 0.85 -17.99 7.30
CA GLU A 63 1.39 -17.66 5.98
C GLU A 63 0.43 -18.01 4.84
N ASP A 64 -0.21 -19.19 4.90
CA ASP A 64 -1.15 -19.63 3.86
C ASP A 64 -2.35 -18.70 3.74
N TYR A 65 -2.86 -18.22 4.88
CA TYR A 65 -3.95 -17.24 4.90
C TYR A 65 -3.50 -15.93 4.27
N ALA A 66 -2.37 -15.38 4.71
CA ALA A 66 -1.85 -14.12 4.20
C ALA A 66 -1.48 -14.21 2.71
N GLN A 67 -0.90 -15.33 2.26
CA GLN A 67 -0.61 -15.55 0.85
C GLN A 67 -1.88 -15.49 0.01
N THR A 68 -2.93 -16.20 0.41
CA THR A 68 -4.17 -16.33 -0.37
C THR A 68 -4.98 -15.04 -0.38
N HIS A 69 -5.10 -14.37 0.77
CA HIS A 69 -5.99 -13.21 0.94
C HIS A 69 -5.31 -11.87 0.56
N TYR A 70 -3.99 -11.84 0.52
CA TYR A 70 -3.23 -10.64 0.15
C TYR A 70 -2.44 -10.84 -1.14
N VAL A 71 -1.39 -11.64 -1.11
CA VAL A 71 -0.43 -11.69 -2.22
C VAL A 71 -1.06 -12.18 -3.52
N ASP A 72 -1.86 -13.23 -3.48
CA ASP A 72 -2.51 -13.78 -4.67
C ASP A 72 -3.63 -12.87 -5.18
N GLN A 73 -4.33 -12.18 -4.27
CA GLN A 73 -5.29 -11.15 -4.64
C GLN A 73 -4.59 -9.96 -5.29
N TRP A 74 -3.53 -9.43 -4.69
CA TRP A 74 -2.76 -8.32 -5.27
C TRP A 74 -2.28 -8.62 -6.66
N LYS A 75 -1.75 -9.83 -6.89
CA LYS A 75 -1.29 -10.25 -8.22
C LYS A 75 -2.41 -10.22 -9.25
N ARG A 76 -3.58 -10.80 -8.94
CA ARG A 76 -4.72 -10.80 -9.85
C ARG A 76 -5.19 -9.39 -10.19
N GLU A 77 -5.39 -8.55 -9.17
CA GLU A 77 -5.86 -7.18 -9.36
C GLU A 77 -4.86 -6.35 -10.19
N VAL A 78 -3.56 -6.56 -10.00
CA VAL A 78 -2.52 -5.89 -10.78
C VAL A 78 -2.47 -6.43 -12.21
N GLU A 79 -2.62 -7.73 -12.42
CA GLU A 79 -2.74 -8.32 -13.76
C GLU A 79 -3.95 -7.75 -14.51
N ASP A 80 -5.11 -7.72 -13.85
CA ASP A 80 -6.34 -7.14 -14.41
C ASP A 80 -6.19 -5.64 -14.71
N TYR A 81 -5.52 -4.89 -13.84
CA TYR A 81 -5.20 -3.47 -14.07
C TYR A 81 -4.41 -3.27 -15.37
N TYR A 82 -3.34 -4.03 -15.58
CA TYR A 82 -2.53 -3.89 -16.80
C TYR A 82 -3.21 -4.45 -18.05
N LEU A 83 -4.29 -5.23 -17.91
CA LEU A 83 -5.14 -5.67 -19.00
C LEU A 83 -6.32 -4.73 -19.26
N ASP A 84 -6.60 -3.79 -18.35
CA ASP A 84 -7.70 -2.85 -18.48
C ASP A 84 -7.60 -2.01 -19.75
N PHE A 85 -8.75 -1.80 -20.38
CA PHE A 85 -8.82 -1.08 -21.67
C PHE A 85 -8.33 0.37 -21.54
N TYR A 86 -8.70 1.08 -20.48
CA TYR A 86 -8.35 2.49 -20.31
C TYR A 86 -6.90 2.69 -19.83
N VAL A 87 -6.34 1.72 -19.12
CA VAL A 87 -4.91 1.72 -18.79
C VAL A 87 -4.06 1.57 -20.06
N ARG A 88 -4.51 0.71 -20.98
CA ARG A 88 -3.81 0.45 -22.25
C ARG A 88 -4.06 1.50 -23.32
N ASN A 89 -5.14 2.26 -23.19
CA ASN A 89 -5.59 3.24 -24.18
C ASN A 89 -6.07 4.53 -23.49
N PRO A 90 -5.19 5.27 -22.83
CA PRO A 90 -5.56 6.44 -22.01
C PRO A 90 -6.23 7.57 -22.83
N GLU A 91 -6.00 7.61 -24.14
CA GLU A 91 -6.64 8.57 -25.04
C GLU A 91 -8.16 8.34 -25.19
N PHE A 92 -8.65 7.12 -24.91
CA PHE A 92 -10.10 6.84 -24.89
C PHE A 92 -10.71 7.29 -23.57
N LEU A 93 -10.00 7.11 -22.45
CA LEU A 93 -10.44 7.64 -21.15
C LEU A 93 -10.65 9.15 -21.24
N ALA A 94 -9.71 9.89 -21.86
CA ALA A 94 -9.77 11.33 -22.02
C ALA A 94 -10.98 11.83 -22.86
N LYS A 95 -11.65 10.95 -23.59
CA LYS A 95 -12.83 11.28 -24.41
C LYS A 95 -14.16 11.06 -23.69
N LEU A 96 -14.15 10.43 -22.52
CA LEU A 96 -15.36 10.19 -21.74
C LEU A 96 -15.87 11.49 -21.06
N PRO A 97 -17.14 11.55 -20.65
CA PRO A 97 -17.62 12.57 -19.75
C PRO A 97 -16.78 12.63 -18.46
N GLN A 98 -16.61 13.82 -17.90
CA GLN A 98 -15.73 14.04 -16.74
C GLN A 98 -16.07 13.15 -15.54
N GLU A 99 -17.35 12.91 -15.29
CA GLU A 99 -17.81 12.04 -14.20
C GLU A 99 -17.34 10.59 -14.39
N GLU A 100 -17.45 10.07 -15.62
CA GLU A 100 -16.98 8.72 -15.95
C GLU A 100 -15.44 8.62 -15.90
N GLN A 101 -14.73 9.64 -16.40
CA GLN A 101 -13.27 9.71 -16.27
C GLN A 101 -12.84 9.63 -14.80
N LEU A 102 -13.51 10.41 -13.94
CA LEU A 102 -13.19 10.46 -12.51
C LEU A 102 -13.46 9.11 -11.84
N ALA A 103 -14.61 8.49 -12.11
CA ALA A 103 -14.98 7.19 -11.55
C ALA A 103 -13.95 6.09 -11.94
N ILE A 104 -13.58 6.01 -13.22
CA ILE A 104 -12.58 5.06 -13.71
C ILE A 104 -11.21 5.35 -13.12
N SER A 105 -10.77 6.61 -13.12
CA SER A 105 -9.48 7.01 -12.57
C SER A 105 -9.37 6.68 -11.07
N ASN A 106 -10.43 6.88 -10.30
CA ASN A 106 -10.46 6.52 -8.89
C ASN A 106 -10.34 5.01 -8.68
N SER A 107 -11.06 4.20 -9.49
CA SER A 107 -10.97 2.75 -9.44
C SER A 107 -9.56 2.26 -9.78
N LEU A 108 -8.96 2.79 -10.84
CA LEU A 108 -7.59 2.44 -11.24
C LEU A 108 -6.56 2.88 -10.19
N SER A 109 -6.76 4.06 -9.60
CA SER A 109 -5.90 4.55 -8.52
C SER A 109 -5.98 3.67 -7.28
N PHE A 110 -7.18 3.18 -6.93
CA PHE A 110 -7.38 2.23 -5.82
C PHE A 110 -6.53 0.96 -6.01
N ILE A 111 -6.58 0.35 -7.20
CA ILE A 111 -5.79 -0.86 -7.48
C ILE A 111 -4.29 -0.59 -7.30
N ARG A 112 -3.79 0.56 -7.77
CA ARG A 112 -2.39 0.91 -7.60
C ARG A 112 -1.99 1.09 -6.14
N GLN A 113 -2.84 1.71 -5.32
CA GLN A 113 -2.57 2.00 -3.92
C GLN A 113 -2.60 0.74 -3.05
N TYR A 114 -3.64 -0.08 -3.21
CA TYR A 114 -3.96 -1.19 -2.32
C TYR A 114 -3.43 -2.55 -2.79
N HIS A 115 -2.99 -2.66 -4.06
CA HIS A 115 -2.51 -3.92 -4.62
C HIS A 115 -1.13 -3.80 -5.28
N GLU A 116 -0.90 -2.83 -6.16
CA GLU A 116 0.39 -2.68 -6.83
C GLU A 116 1.51 -2.25 -5.85
N MET A 117 1.24 -1.23 -5.03
CA MET A 117 2.25 -0.73 -4.09
C MET A 117 2.67 -1.75 -3.04
N PRO A 118 1.77 -2.46 -2.33
CA PRO A 118 2.20 -3.50 -1.41
C PRO A 118 2.95 -4.65 -2.09
N LEU A 119 2.63 -5.00 -3.34
CA LEU A 119 3.43 -5.95 -4.12
C LEU A 119 4.84 -5.45 -4.40
N LYS A 120 5.01 -4.18 -4.74
CA LYS A 120 6.32 -3.56 -4.94
C LYS A 120 7.14 -3.55 -3.64
N ILE A 121 6.50 -3.24 -2.51
CA ILE A 121 7.16 -3.27 -1.20
C ILE A 121 7.56 -4.71 -0.83
N LEU A 122 6.69 -5.70 -1.06
CA LEU A 122 7.00 -7.12 -0.85
C LEU A 122 8.13 -7.60 -1.77
N LYS A 123 8.22 -7.09 -3.00
CA LYS A 123 9.35 -7.36 -3.89
C LYS A 123 10.65 -6.75 -3.35
N ALA A 124 10.59 -5.51 -2.86
CA ALA A 124 11.73 -4.84 -2.23
C ALA A 124 12.20 -5.62 -1.00
N GLU A 125 11.28 -6.10 -0.13
CA GLU A 125 11.61 -6.96 1.01
C GLU A 125 12.48 -8.15 0.61
N LYS A 126 12.09 -8.86 -0.46
CA LYS A 126 12.86 -10.00 -0.96
C LYS A 126 14.24 -9.60 -1.48
N LEU A 127 14.35 -8.42 -2.08
CA LEU A 127 15.61 -7.91 -2.65
C LEU A 127 16.58 -7.41 -1.56
N VAL A 128 16.08 -6.84 -0.47
CA VAL A 128 16.93 -6.38 0.65
C VAL A 128 17.36 -7.51 1.59
N GLY A 129 16.79 -8.71 1.44
CA GLY A 129 17.20 -9.89 2.22
C GLY A 129 16.14 -10.44 3.16
N GLY A 130 14.90 -10.04 3.02
CA GLY A 130 13.74 -10.55 3.76
C GLY A 130 13.21 -9.61 4.83
N GLU A 131 12.31 -10.16 5.64
CA GLU A 131 11.49 -9.40 6.60
C GLU A 131 12.31 -8.59 7.61
N GLU A 132 13.32 -9.19 8.22
CA GLU A 132 14.16 -8.53 9.23
C GLU A 132 14.93 -7.33 8.64
N ALA A 133 15.45 -7.47 7.43
CA ALA A 133 16.14 -6.39 6.73
C ALA A 133 15.16 -5.27 6.34
N MET A 134 13.95 -5.63 5.90
CA MET A 134 12.92 -4.64 5.60
C MET A 134 12.45 -3.91 6.86
N ASP A 135 12.31 -4.58 8.00
CA ASP A 135 11.95 -3.94 9.27
C ASP A 135 12.98 -2.89 9.68
N GLN A 136 14.26 -3.14 9.45
CA GLN A 136 15.32 -2.15 9.69
C GLN A 136 15.20 -0.94 8.76
N VAL A 137 14.92 -1.17 7.48
CA VAL A 137 14.65 -0.09 6.49
C VAL A 137 13.46 0.75 6.93
N LEU A 138 12.34 0.14 7.25
CA LEU A 138 11.11 0.84 7.64
C LEU A 138 11.26 1.59 8.96
N CYS A 139 11.98 1.01 9.94
CA CYS A 139 12.30 1.68 11.18
C CYS A 139 13.17 2.93 10.94
N GLY A 140 14.19 2.82 10.08
CA GLY A 140 15.04 3.94 9.68
C GLY A 140 14.23 5.06 9.01
N LEU A 141 13.33 4.71 8.11
CA LEU A 141 12.45 5.67 7.43
C LEU A 141 11.48 6.36 8.42
N PHE A 142 10.92 5.61 9.36
CA PHE A 142 10.00 6.15 10.35
C PHE A 142 10.71 7.14 11.32
N THR A 143 11.93 6.84 11.70
CA THR A 143 12.71 7.62 12.69
C THR A 143 13.64 8.64 12.05
N ARG A 144 13.63 8.82 10.72
CA ARG A 144 14.51 9.73 10.02
C ARG A 144 14.28 11.19 10.44
N GLU A 145 15.31 12.00 10.32
CA GLU A 145 15.17 13.44 10.45
C GLU A 145 14.34 13.99 9.26
N LEU A 146 13.33 14.79 9.59
CA LEU A 146 12.43 15.35 8.57
C LEU A 146 13.03 16.64 8.01
N ASP A 147 12.99 16.79 6.68
CA ASP A 147 13.24 18.07 6.02
C ASP A 147 12.10 19.03 6.38
N PRO A 148 12.37 20.18 7.04
CA PRO A 148 11.33 21.14 7.41
C PRO A 148 10.58 21.73 6.20
N MET A 149 11.20 21.74 5.02
CA MET A 149 10.62 22.28 3.79
C MET A 149 9.82 21.23 3.02
N TYR A 150 10.15 19.95 3.19
CA TYR A 150 9.43 18.83 2.56
C TYR A 150 9.42 17.61 3.50
N PRO A 151 8.54 17.60 4.52
CA PRO A 151 8.53 16.57 5.56
C PRO A 151 7.85 15.25 5.11
N TYR A 152 7.55 15.11 3.84
CA TYR A 152 6.83 13.96 3.30
C TYR A 152 7.78 12.79 3.04
N LEU A 153 7.26 11.57 3.24
CA LEU A 153 7.98 10.35 2.90
C LEU A 153 7.80 10.06 1.39
N THR A 154 8.89 10.15 0.64
CA THR A 154 8.89 9.91 -0.81
C THR A 154 9.19 8.45 -1.15
N TYR A 155 8.73 8.01 -2.33
CA TYR A 155 9.06 6.67 -2.83
C TYR A 155 10.55 6.52 -3.13
N GLN A 156 11.21 7.60 -3.55
CA GLN A 156 12.65 7.61 -3.78
C GLN A 156 13.44 7.38 -2.48
N GLU A 157 13.06 8.02 -1.37
CA GLU A 157 13.69 7.76 -0.06
C GLU A 157 13.56 6.29 0.35
N PHE A 158 12.43 5.65 0.06
CA PHE A 158 12.24 4.22 0.32
C PHE A 158 13.19 3.38 -0.56
N LEU A 159 13.29 3.66 -1.86
CA LEU A 159 14.20 2.94 -2.75
C LEU A 159 15.65 3.12 -2.34
N ASP A 160 16.05 4.34 -2.01
CA ASP A 160 17.41 4.67 -1.56
C ASP A 160 17.74 3.94 -0.25
N ALA A 161 16.80 3.90 0.70
CA ALA A 161 16.97 3.18 1.97
C ALA A 161 17.07 1.65 1.76
N CYS A 162 16.43 1.13 0.71
CA CYS A 162 16.55 -0.26 0.28
C CYS A 162 17.83 -0.54 -0.53
N GLY A 163 18.58 0.48 -0.94
CA GLY A 163 19.69 0.34 -1.88
C GLY A 163 19.24 -0.08 -3.28
N LEU A 164 18.02 0.26 -3.67
CA LEU A 164 17.41 -0.10 -4.94
C LEU A 164 17.30 1.12 -5.86
N THR A 165 17.30 0.88 -7.16
CA THR A 165 16.97 1.85 -8.20
C THR A 165 15.70 1.42 -8.93
N GLU A 166 14.91 2.38 -9.45
CA GLU A 166 13.77 2.05 -10.32
C GLU A 166 14.15 1.27 -11.56
#